data_4b65e11e5b1fb317fb6970350d249e3a
#
_entry.id   4b65e11e5b1fb317fb6970350d249e3a
#
_cell.length_a   1.000
_cell.length_b   1.000
_cell.length_c   1.000
_cell.angle_alpha   90.00
_cell.angle_beta   90.00
_cell.angle_gamma   90.00
#
_symmetry.space_group_name_H-M   'P 1'
#
loop_
_entity.id
_entity.type
_entity.pdbx_description
1 polymer ?
#
loop_
_entity_poly.entity_id
_entity_poly.type
_entity_poly.pdbx_seq_one_letter_code
_entity_poly.pdbx_strand_id
1 'polypeptide(L)'
;DLPTWEKLKKLGMEDWIREKKASGEIRNIGFSYHGRSDMFMQLIDAYDWDFCQIQLNYMDTDIQAGLKGYELTAKKNIPLVIMEPVKGGTLASFSEDLEEEFHKLDRKASVASYALRWVGSLPNVKVILSGMSSMEQLQDNLATFADFKALSTEEKDTIDKVVAAIRARVQNGCTGCRYCMPCPMGVNIPGCFSAWNTYHMYRNYKMVSGQWENSIGEKGQPKNCIECGKCEKACPQKLPIREDLKKVQKDFDARVW
;
A
#
# COMPACT_ATOMS: atom_id res chain seq x y z
N ASP A 1 12.74 8.60 -8.43
CA ASP A 1 12.29 9.97 -8.14
C ASP A 1 12.92 11.00 -9.08
N LEU A 2 12.40 12.21 -9.12
CA LEU A 2 12.88 13.25 -10.02
C LEU A 2 14.36 13.63 -9.79
N PRO A 3 14.86 13.79 -8.54
CA PRO A 3 16.28 14.03 -8.31
C PRO A 3 17.19 12.93 -8.87
N THR A 4 16.79 11.68 -8.78
CA THR A 4 17.53 10.56 -9.36
C THR A 4 17.55 10.65 -10.89
N TRP A 5 16.41 10.95 -11.50
CA TRP A 5 16.33 11.16 -12.95
C TRP A 5 17.23 12.30 -13.43
N GLU A 6 17.19 13.47 -12.77
CA GLU A 6 18.04 14.62 -13.09
C GLU A 6 19.54 14.29 -12.96
N LYS A 7 19.91 13.46 -11.96
CA LYS A 7 21.27 12.96 -11.84
C LYS A 7 21.64 12.06 -13.02
N LEU A 8 20.76 11.14 -13.40
CA LEU A 8 20.99 10.21 -14.52
C LEU A 8 21.10 10.96 -15.84
N LYS A 9 20.30 12.00 -16.09
CA LYS A 9 20.42 12.86 -17.29
C LYS A 9 21.81 13.48 -17.39
N LYS A 10 22.32 14.03 -16.27
CA LYS A 10 23.69 14.61 -16.24
C LYS A 10 24.80 13.59 -16.54
N LEU A 11 24.53 12.30 -16.33
CA LEU A 11 25.43 11.20 -16.64
C LEU A 11 25.25 10.64 -18.08
N GLY A 12 24.41 11.27 -18.92
CA GLY A 12 24.22 10.88 -20.32
C GLY A 12 23.13 9.81 -20.54
N MET A 13 22.20 9.63 -19.59
CA MET A 13 21.16 8.59 -19.67
C MET A 13 20.28 8.76 -20.92
N GLU A 14 19.91 9.98 -21.30
CA GLU A 14 19.05 10.21 -22.47
C GLU A 14 19.75 9.80 -23.78
N ASP A 15 21.05 10.07 -23.91
CA ASP A 15 21.86 9.65 -25.07
C ASP A 15 22.00 8.13 -25.12
N TRP A 16 22.23 7.51 -23.97
CA TRP A 16 22.28 6.05 -23.82
C TRP A 16 20.95 5.39 -24.23
N ILE A 17 19.82 5.91 -23.76
CA ILE A 17 18.49 5.39 -24.13
C ILE A 17 18.27 5.49 -25.65
N ARG A 18 18.64 6.62 -26.26
CA ARG A 18 18.52 6.85 -27.71
C ARG A 18 19.36 5.84 -28.49
N GLU A 19 20.60 5.63 -28.07
CA GLU A 19 21.50 4.63 -28.67
C GLU A 19 20.92 3.22 -28.59
N LYS A 20 20.43 2.81 -27.39
CA LYS A 20 19.88 1.48 -27.16
C LYS A 20 18.55 1.22 -27.88
N LYS A 21 17.74 2.26 -28.05
CA LYS A 21 16.52 2.18 -28.89
C LYS A 21 16.91 2.08 -30.37
N ALA A 22 17.89 2.86 -30.84
CA ALA A 22 18.35 2.84 -32.24
C ALA A 22 19.01 1.51 -32.64
N SER A 23 19.75 0.88 -31.75
CA SER A 23 20.34 -0.45 -31.95
C SER A 23 19.34 -1.60 -31.85
N GLY A 24 18.13 -1.35 -31.35
CA GLY A 24 17.11 -2.39 -31.11
C GLY A 24 17.35 -3.23 -29.87
N GLU A 25 18.36 -2.91 -29.04
CA GLU A 25 18.60 -3.61 -27.77
C GLU A 25 17.45 -3.41 -26.77
N ILE A 26 16.84 -2.23 -26.76
CA ILE A 26 15.61 -1.96 -26.03
C ILE A 26 14.55 -1.39 -26.97
N ARG A 27 13.29 -1.72 -26.74
CA ARG A 27 12.15 -1.15 -27.48
C ARG A 27 11.46 -0.03 -26.72
N ASN A 28 11.34 -0.20 -25.41
CA ASN A 28 10.59 0.69 -24.53
C ASN A 28 11.43 1.02 -23.30
N ILE A 29 11.23 2.22 -22.76
CA ILE A 29 11.82 2.67 -21.50
C ILE A 29 10.73 3.19 -20.57
N GLY A 30 10.83 2.86 -19.31
CA GLY A 30 9.91 3.31 -18.28
C GLY A 30 10.59 3.43 -16.93
N PHE A 31 9.80 3.72 -15.91
CA PHE A 31 10.30 3.83 -14.55
C PHE A 31 9.32 3.18 -13.54
N SER A 32 9.86 2.76 -12.41
CA SER A 32 9.10 2.33 -11.22
C SER A 32 9.07 3.46 -10.21
N TYR A 33 7.93 3.66 -9.53
CA TYR A 33 7.73 4.79 -8.64
C TYR A 33 7.14 4.39 -7.29
N HIS A 34 7.77 4.87 -6.19
CA HIS A 34 7.35 4.67 -4.82
C HIS A 34 7.29 5.97 -3.99
N GLY A 35 7.25 7.11 -4.66
CA GLY A 35 7.29 8.41 -4.00
C GLY A 35 5.91 9.06 -3.85
N ARG A 36 5.91 10.34 -3.45
CA ARG A 36 4.70 11.14 -3.24
C ARG A 36 4.03 11.51 -4.56
N SER A 37 2.71 11.66 -4.56
CA SER A 37 1.91 11.97 -5.74
C SER A 37 2.36 13.25 -6.48
N ASP A 38 2.72 14.31 -5.74
CA ASP A 38 3.20 15.57 -6.32
C ASP A 38 4.52 15.42 -7.11
N MET A 39 5.42 14.56 -6.62
CA MET A 39 6.68 14.27 -7.30
C MET A 39 6.48 13.34 -8.50
N PHE A 40 5.48 12.44 -8.44
CA PHE A 40 5.11 11.60 -9.57
C PHE A 40 4.71 12.43 -10.79
N MET A 41 3.89 13.47 -10.55
CA MET A 41 3.44 14.37 -11.61
C MET A 41 4.61 15.07 -12.31
N GLN A 42 5.65 15.44 -11.57
CA GLN A 42 6.86 16.06 -12.13
C GLN A 42 7.70 15.05 -12.92
N LEU A 43 7.84 13.82 -12.41
CA LEU A 43 8.63 12.77 -13.08
C LEU A 43 7.98 12.29 -14.37
N ILE A 44 6.65 12.19 -14.42
CA ILE A 44 5.93 11.76 -15.61
C ILE A 44 6.08 12.78 -16.77
N ASP A 45 6.29 14.05 -16.44
CA ASP A 45 6.53 15.13 -17.42
C ASP A 45 8.01 15.31 -17.79
N ALA A 46 8.92 14.64 -17.08
CA ALA A 46 10.35 14.87 -17.23
C ALA A 46 10.99 14.16 -18.44
N TYR A 47 10.30 13.22 -19.05
CA TYR A 47 10.75 12.45 -20.22
C TYR A 47 9.56 11.85 -20.97
N ASP A 48 9.77 11.45 -22.22
CA ASP A 48 8.76 10.75 -23.04
C ASP A 48 8.79 9.23 -22.72
N TRP A 49 8.11 8.87 -21.62
CA TRP A 49 8.09 7.51 -21.10
C TRP A 49 7.16 6.61 -21.91
N ASP A 50 7.64 5.42 -22.30
CA ASP A 50 6.81 4.41 -22.97
C ASP A 50 5.84 3.70 -22.01
N PHE A 51 6.19 3.63 -20.71
CA PHE A 51 5.33 3.08 -19.65
C PHE A 51 5.81 3.53 -18.27
N CYS A 52 5.00 3.32 -17.23
CA CYS A 52 5.48 3.42 -15.86
C CYS A 52 4.86 2.34 -14.97
N GLN A 53 5.53 2.07 -13.85
CA GLN A 53 5.10 1.11 -12.86
C GLN A 53 4.79 1.83 -11.55
N ILE A 54 3.59 1.62 -11.02
CA ILE A 54 3.13 2.22 -9.76
C ILE A 54 2.49 1.17 -8.85
N GLN A 55 2.53 1.43 -7.55
CA GLN A 55 1.73 0.69 -6.58
C GLN A 55 0.29 1.21 -6.64
N LEU A 56 -0.68 0.29 -6.80
CA LEU A 56 -2.10 0.63 -6.79
C LEU A 56 -2.96 -0.57 -6.40
N ASN A 57 -3.87 -0.37 -5.46
CA ASN A 57 -4.92 -1.30 -5.05
C ASN A 57 -6.10 -0.50 -4.45
N TYR A 58 -7.23 -1.16 -4.21
CA TYR A 58 -8.44 -0.48 -3.73
C TYR A 58 -8.34 0.11 -2.30
N MET A 59 -7.36 -0.32 -1.48
CA MET A 59 -7.12 0.26 -0.15
C MET A 59 -6.24 1.51 -0.21
N ASP A 60 -5.29 1.56 -1.17
CA ASP A 60 -4.24 2.56 -1.27
C ASP A 60 -4.48 3.52 -2.46
N THR A 61 -5.71 3.98 -2.62
CA THR A 61 -6.12 4.87 -3.73
C THR A 61 -5.49 6.26 -3.67
N ASP A 62 -5.11 6.71 -2.47
CA ASP A 62 -4.56 8.05 -2.21
C ASP A 62 -3.08 8.01 -1.79
N ILE A 63 -2.45 6.82 -1.84
CA ILE A 63 -1.06 6.61 -1.42
C ILE A 63 -0.15 6.59 -2.64
N GLN A 64 1.06 7.16 -2.52
CA GLN A 64 2.06 7.26 -3.59
C GLN A 64 1.49 7.98 -4.82
N ALA A 65 1.57 7.39 -6.02
CA ALA A 65 0.94 7.92 -7.23
C ALA A 65 -0.60 7.87 -7.13
N GLY A 66 -1.14 6.79 -6.60
CA GLY A 66 -2.56 6.55 -6.38
C GLY A 66 -3.42 6.69 -7.64
N LEU A 67 -4.74 6.89 -7.45
CA LEU A 67 -5.66 7.11 -8.57
C LEU A 67 -5.36 8.40 -9.34
N LYS A 68 -4.85 9.44 -8.69
CA LYS A 68 -4.42 10.68 -9.39
C LYS A 68 -3.30 10.40 -10.39
N GLY A 69 -2.34 9.55 -10.01
CA GLY A 69 -1.28 9.11 -10.92
C GLY A 69 -1.84 8.26 -12.06
N TYR A 70 -2.76 7.33 -11.77
CA TYR A 70 -3.47 6.57 -12.79
C TYR A 70 -4.18 7.47 -13.81
N GLU A 71 -4.98 8.44 -13.35
CA GLU A 71 -5.71 9.37 -14.21
C GLU A 71 -4.78 10.20 -15.10
N LEU A 72 -3.66 10.67 -14.54
CA LEU A 72 -2.65 11.42 -15.29
C LEU A 72 -2.02 10.55 -16.39
N THR A 73 -1.63 9.31 -16.07
CA THR A 73 -1.05 8.41 -17.08
C THR A 73 -2.06 8.01 -18.15
N ALA A 74 -3.32 7.81 -17.79
CA ALA A 74 -4.39 7.56 -18.75
C ALA A 74 -4.59 8.76 -19.71
N LYS A 75 -4.61 9.99 -19.17
CA LYS A 75 -4.70 11.22 -19.98
C LYS A 75 -3.52 11.39 -20.94
N LYS A 76 -2.35 10.94 -20.55
CA LYS A 76 -1.12 11.01 -21.36
C LYS A 76 -0.92 9.80 -22.27
N ASN A 77 -1.80 8.81 -22.22
CA ASN A 77 -1.66 7.53 -22.93
C ASN A 77 -0.38 6.77 -22.56
N ILE A 78 0.12 6.91 -21.32
CA ILE A 78 1.26 6.16 -20.81
C ILE A 78 0.73 4.89 -20.12
N PRO A 79 0.97 3.70 -20.67
CA PRO A 79 0.46 2.44 -20.10
C PRO A 79 1.07 2.15 -18.75
N LEU A 80 0.29 1.51 -17.88
CA LEU A 80 0.66 1.19 -16.52
C LEU A 80 0.96 -0.29 -16.31
N VAL A 81 2.04 -0.54 -15.55
CA VAL A 81 2.32 -1.78 -14.84
C VAL A 81 1.95 -1.56 -13.38
N ILE A 82 1.13 -2.44 -12.80
CA ILE A 82 0.71 -2.33 -11.40
C ILE A 82 1.49 -3.31 -10.53
N MET A 83 2.13 -2.79 -9.47
CA MET A 83 2.68 -3.56 -8.37
C MET A 83 1.79 -3.47 -7.13
N GLU A 84 1.89 -4.47 -6.26
CA GLU A 84 1.10 -4.61 -5.02
C GLU A 84 -0.43 -4.59 -5.21
N PRO A 85 -0.97 -5.26 -6.23
CA PRO A 85 -2.43 -5.28 -6.45
C PRO A 85 -3.17 -5.90 -5.26
N VAL A 86 -2.54 -6.83 -4.54
CA VAL A 86 -3.05 -7.48 -3.32
C VAL A 86 -2.34 -6.98 -2.04
N LYS A 87 -1.62 -5.85 -2.08
CA LYS A 87 -0.97 -5.22 -0.92
C LYS A 87 -0.12 -6.21 -0.10
N GLY A 88 0.83 -6.89 -0.77
CA GLY A 88 1.68 -7.89 -0.12
C GLY A 88 0.93 -9.10 0.46
N GLY A 89 -0.24 -9.42 -0.09
CA GLY A 89 -1.12 -10.49 0.39
C GLY A 89 -2.20 -10.05 1.39
N THR A 90 -2.14 -8.81 1.87
CA THR A 90 -3.12 -8.25 2.83
C THR A 90 -4.55 -8.30 2.30
N LEU A 91 -4.73 -8.14 0.98
CA LEU A 91 -6.05 -8.13 0.33
C LEU A 91 -6.40 -9.50 -0.28
N ALA A 92 -5.67 -10.55 0.07
CA ALA A 92 -5.95 -11.90 -0.39
C ALA A 92 -6.77 -12.72 0.61
N SER A 93 -6.82 -12.30 1.88
CA SER A 93 -7.68 -12.88 2.91
C SER A 93 -7.98 -11.86 4.00
N PHE A 94 -9.15 -11.98 4.61
CA PHE A 94 -9.63 -11.12 5.68
C PHE A 94 -10.17 -11.93 6.86
N SER A 95 -10.70 -11.25 7.86
CA SER A 95 -11.54 -11.87 8.88
C SER A 95 -12.86 -12.33 8.27
N GLU A 96 -13.44 -13.40 8.81
CA GLU A 96 -14.64 -14.07 8.30
C GLU A 96 -15.79 -13.10 7.97
N ASP A 97 -16.02 -12.10 8.85
CA ASP A 97 -17.05 -11.09 8.68
C ASP A 97 -16.88 -10.22 7.42
N LEU A 98 -15.64 -10.02 6.96
CA LEU A 98 -15.36 -9.29 5.73
C LEU A 98 -15.34 -10.21 4.50
N GLU A 99 -14.84 -11.43 4.62
CA GLU A 99 -14.85 -12.41 3.53
C GLU A 99 -16.29 -12.80 3.14
N GLU A 100 -17.20 -12.90 4.12
CA GLU A 100 -18.60 -13.21 3.84
C GLU A 100 -19.28 -12.15 2.96
N GLU A 101 -18.85 -10.89 2.98
CA GLU A 101 -19.36 -9.88 2.04
C GLU A 101 -19.05 -10.24 0.58
N PHE A 102 -17.86 -10.76 0.30
CA PHE A 102 -17.49 -11.25 -1.03
C PHE A 102 -18.18 -12.58 -1.37
N HIS A 103 -18.30 -13.49 -0.39
CA HIS A 103 -18.95 -14.78 -0.58
C HIS A 103 -20.46 -14.69 -0.85
N LYS A 104 -21.11 -13.57 -0.47
CA LYS A 104 -22.50 -13.29 -0.89
C LYS A 104 -22.63 -13.07 -2.38
N LEU A 105 -21.58 -12.57 -3.04
CA LEU A 105 -21.55 -12.37 -4.50
C LEU A 105 -21.23 -13.68 -5.23
N ASP A 106 -20.14 -14.32 -4.86
CA ASP A 106 -19.73 -15.63 -5.40
C ASP A 106 -18.88 -16.39 -4.38
N ARG A 107 -19.41 -17.51 -3.87
CA ARG A 107 -18.71 -18.37 -2.91
C ARG A 107 -17.50 -19.11 -3.50
N LYS A 108 -17.37 -19.15 -4.82
CA LYS A 108 -16.25 -19.83 -5.49
C LYS A 108 -15.10 -18.88 -5.81
N ALA A 109 -15.38 -17.59 -5.89
CA ALA A 109 -14.36 -16.58 -6.16
C ALA A 109 -13.48 -16.36 -4.92
N SER A 110 -12.17 -16.32 -5.11
CA SER A 110 -11.24 -15.95 -4.05
C SER A 110 -11.33 -14.45 -3.76
N VAL A 111 -11.05 -14.06 -2.51
CA VAL A 111 -10.94 -12.64 -2.15
C VAL A 111 -9.86 -11.94 -2.97
N ALA A 112 -8.74 -12.62 -3.25
CA ALA A 112 -7.67 -12.11 -4.09
C ALA A 112 -8.13 -11.75 -5.50
N SER A 113 -9.07 -12.53 -6.07
CA SER A 113 -9.59 -12.28 -7.42
C SER A 113 -10.28 -10.93 -7.55
N TYR A 114 -10.98 -10.46 -6.51
CA TYR A 114 -11.60 -9.13 -6.50
C TYR A 114 -10.54 -8.01 -6.53
N ALA A 115 -9.43 -8.17 -5.80
CA ALA A 115 -8.33 -7.19 -5.81
C ALA A 115 -7.63 -7.14 -7.19
N LEU A 116 -7.36 -8.29 -7.78
CA LEU A 116 -6.77 -8.40 -9.11
C LEU A 116 -7.70 -7.85 -10.20
N ARG A 117 -8.98 -8.17 -10.13
CA ARG A 117 -9.99 -7.66 -11.06
C ARG A 117 -10.24 -6.17 -10.90
N TRP A 118 -10.06 -5.62 -9.68
CA TRP A 118 -10.19 -4.19 -9.45
C TRP A 118 -9.15 -3.41 -10.27
N VAL A 119 -7.87 -3.76 -10.18
CA VAL A 119 -6.83 -3.12 -11.01
C VAL A 119 -6.97 -3.48 -12.49
N GLY A 120 -7.37 -4.71 -12.80
CA GLY A 120 -7.61 -5.18 -14.18
C GLY A 120 -8.80 -4.49 -14.86
N SER A 121 -9.73 -3.93 -14.08
CA SER A 121 -10.87 -3.15 -14.60
C SER A 121 -10.50 -1.71 -14.98
N LEU A 122 -9.25 -1.29 -14.75
CA LEU A 122 -8.75 0.04 -15.09
C LEU A 122 -8.16 0.02 -16.53
N PRO A 123 -8.77 0.68 -17.52
CA PRO A 123 -8.43 0.50 -18.96
C PRO A 123 -6.96 0.77 -19.32
N ASN A 124 -6.28 1.67 -18.58
CA ASN A 124 -4.90 2.03 -18.84
C ASN A 124 -3.87 1.06 -18.22
N VAL A 125 -4.31 0.11 -17.39
CA VAL A 125 -3.47 -0.95 -16.85
C VAL A 125 -3.23 -2.01 -17.92
N LYS A 126 -1.97 -2.34 -18.19
CA LYS A 126 -1.57 -3.31 -19.22
C LYS A 126 -0.91 -4.55 -18.63
N VAL A 127 -0.27 -4.39 -17.46
CA VAL A 127 0.37 -5.51 -16.76
C VAL A 127 0.05 -5.39 -15.27
N ILE A 128 -0.26 -6.53 -14.66
CA ILE A 128 -0.48 -6.66 -13.22
C ILE A 128 0.53 -7.65 -12.68
N LEU A 129 1.40 -7.19 -11.78
CA LEU A 129 2.40 -8.04 -11.14
C LEU A 129 1.75 -8.82 -10.00
N SER A 130 2.12 -10.08 -9.86
CA SER A 130 1.68 -10.91 -8.74
C SER A 130 2.82 -11.72 -8.15
N GLY A 131 3.01 -11.63 -6.83
CA GLY A 131 4.03 -12.37 -6.07
C GLY A 131 3.51 -13.72 -5.60
N MET A 132 3.09 -14.58 -6.53
CA MET A 132 2.62 -15.94 -6.22
C MET A 132 3.75 -16.79 -5.68
N SER A 133 3.52 -17.47 -4.57
CA SER A 133 4.50 -18.34 -3.90
C SER A 133 4.01 -19.77 -3.70
N SER A 134 2.77 -20.07 -4.11
CA SER A 134 2.22 -21.43 -4.10
C SER A 134 1.50 -21.75 -5.42
N MET A 135 1.30 -23.04 -5.68
CA MET A 135 0.61 -23.51 -6.88
C MET A 135 -0.86 -23.10 -6.87
N GLU A 136 -1.49 -23.08 -5.71
CA GLU A 136 -2.89 -22.68 -5.53
C GLU A 136 -3.10 -21.21 -5.92
N GLN A 137 -2.18 -20.32 -5.51
CA GLN A 137 -2.21 -18.90 -5.90
C GLN A 137 -2.03 -18.72 -7.40
N LEU A 138 -1.13 -19.50 -8.02
CA LEU A 138 -0.94 -19.49 -9.48
C LEU A 138 -2.21 -19.93 -10.21
N GLN A 139 -2.83 -21.02 -9.77
CA GLN A 139 -4.06 -21.56 -10.37
C GLN A 139 -5.22 -20.58 -10.23
N ASP A 140 -5.40 -19.98 -9.07
CA ASP A 140 -6.43 -18.99 -8.78
C ASP A 140 -6.27 -17.73 -9.68
N ASN A 141 -5.04 -17.21 -9.78
CA ASN A 141 -4.77 -16.06 -10.64
C ASN A 141 -4.96 -16.38 -12.12
N LEU A 142 -4.53 -17.59 -12.57
CA LEU A 142 -4.77 -18.02 -13.95
C LEU A 142 -6.28 -18.14 -14.24
N ALA A 143 -7.05 -18.71 -13.30
CA ALA A 143 -8.50 -18.81 -13.45
C ALA A 143 -9.16 -17.42 -13.51
N THR A 144 -8.70 -16.46 -12.69
CA THR A 144 -9.19 -15.07 -12.67
C THR A 144 -8.99 -14.37 -14.02
N PHE A 145 -7.87 -14.63 -14.71
CA PHE A 145 -7.53 -13.94 -15.96
C PHE A 145 -7.85 -14.74 -17.24
N ALA A 146 -8.10 -16.05 -17.14
CA ALA A 146 -8.45 -16.88 -18.31
C ALA A 146 -9.79 -16.47 -18.94
N ASP A 147 -10.77 -16.07 -18.12
CA ASP A 147 -12.06 -15.51 -18.55
C ASP A 147 -12.29 -14.19 -17.81
N PHE A 148 -11.40 -13.22 -18.05
CA PHE A 148 -11.42 -11.96 -17.34
C PHE A 148 -12.73 -11.20 -17.51
N LYS A 149 -13.35 -10.87 -16.39
CA LYS A 149 -14.54 -10.01 -16.33
C LYS A 149 -14.23 -8.79 -15.46
N ALA A 150 -14.40 -7.62 -16.04
CA ALA A 150 -14.32 -6.38 -15.27
C ALA A 150 -15.35 -6.41 -14.13
N LEU A 151 -15.01 -5.75 -13.00
CA LEU A 151 -15.93 -5.71 -11.86
C LEU A 151 -17.26 -5.05 -12.22
N SER A 152 -18.35 -5.69 -11.82
CA SER A 152 -19.70 -5.12 -11.86
C SER A 152 -19.84 -3.96 -10.87
N THR A 153 -20.92 -3.20 -10.96
CA THR A 153 -21.23 -2.15 -9.97
C THR A 153 -21.41 -2.75 -8.58
N GLU A 154 -22.13 -3.87 -8.45
CA GLU A 154 -22.37 -4.54 -7.17
C GLU A 154 -21.06 -5.03 -6.52
N GLU A 155 -20.12 -5.57 -7.30
CA GLU A 155 -18.80 -5.97 -6.81
C GLU A 155 -17.98 -4.77 -6.34
N LYS A 156 -18.04 -3.64 -7.05
CA LYS A 156 -17.37 -2.39 -6.62
C LYS A 156 -17.98 -1.84 -5.33
N ASP A 157 -19.30 -1.81 -5.23
CA ASP A 157 -20.01 -1.37 -4.03
C ASP A 157 -19.66 -2.27 -2.81
N THR A 158 -19.49 -3.57 -3.03
CA THR A 158 -19.06 -4.51 -1.99
C THR A 158 -17.61 -4.23 -1.56
N ILE A 159 -16.69 -3.98 -2.49
CA ILE A 159 -15.32 -3.56 -2.18
C ILE A 159 -15.34 -2.28 -1.35
N ASP A 160 -16.12 -1.28 -1.74
CA ASP A 160 -16.22 0.00 -1.02
C ASP A 160 -16.75 -0.19 0.40
N LYS A 161 -17.74 -1.06 0.59
CA LYS A 161 -18.23 -1.48 1.92
C LYS A 161 -17.12 -2.11 2.77
N VAL A 162 -16.38 -3.05 2.20
CA VAL A 162 -15.28 -3.73 2.91
C VAL A 162 -14.18 -2.75 3.26
N VAL A 163 -13.78 -1.86 2.34
CA VAL A 163 -12.82 -0.78 2.59
C VAL A 163 -13.27 0.12 3.73
N ALA A 164 -14.53 0.54 3.73
CA ALA A 164 -15.10 1.37 4.80
C ALA A 164 -15.08 0.63 6.14
N ALA A 165 -15.44 -0.65 6.18
CA ALA A 165 -15.42 -1.48 7.38
C ALA A 165 -13.99 -1.66 7.93
N ILE A 166 -12.99 -1.88 7.06
CA ILE A 166 -11.58 -1.96 7.47
C ILE A 166 -11.12 -0.61 8.04
N ARG A 167 -11.40 0.49 7.37
CA ARG A 167 -11.00 1.84 7.82
C ARG A 167 -11.68 2.23 9.14
N ALA A 168 -12.90 1.80 9.38
CA ALA A 168 -13.61 2.02 10.65
C ALA A 168 -12.96 1.33 11.86
N ARG A 169 -12.07 0.35 11.64
CA ARG A 169 -11.31 -0.34 12.69
C ARG A 169 -10.05 0.40 13.12
N VAL A 170 -9.72 1.54 12.53
CA VAL A 170 -8.59 2.37 12.93
C VAL A 170 -8.79 2.87 14.36
N GLN A 171 -7.82 2.60 15.25
CA GLN A 171 -7.91 2.89 16.67
C GLN A 171 -7.38 4.28 17.03
N ASN A 172 -6.40 4.79 16.25
CA ASN A 172 -5.71 6.03 16.57
C ASN A 172 -5.45 6.85 15.30
N GLY A 173 -5.77 8.13 15.33
CA GLY A 173 -5.64 9.07 14.21
C GLY A 173 -4.22 9.62 13.99
N CYS A 174 -3.18 8.87 14.37
CA CYS A 174 -1.79 9.29 14.16
C CYS A 174 -1.45 9.41 12.67
N THR A 175 -0.99 10.59 12.24
CA THR A 175 -0.58 10.87 10.86
C THR A 175 0.89 10.56 10.57
N GLY A 176 1.64 10.04 11.56
CA GLY A 176 3.07 9.75 11.39
C GLY A 176 3.97 10.97 11.27
N CYS A 177 3.51 12.17 11.61
CA CYS A 177 4.24 13.44 11.44
C CYS A 177 5.52 13.56 12.28
N ARG A 178 5.70 12.71 13.31
CA ARG A 178 6.89 12.57 14.16
C ARG A 178 7.22 13.78 15.06
N TYR A 179 6.33 14.76 15.25
CA TYR A 179 6.57 15.87 16.19
C TYR A 179 6.75 15.41 17.65
N CYS A 180 6.19 14.24 18.00
CA CYS A 180 6.38 13.58 19.30
C CYS A 180 7.76 12.89 19.47
N MET A 181 8.60 12.92 18.43
CA MET A 181 9.91 12.26 18.43
C MET A 181 11.05 13.29 18.52
N PRO A 182 12.20 12.93 19.15
CA PRO A 182 12.46 11.66 19.81
C PRO A 182 11.76 11.56 21.18
N CYS A 183 11.26 10.35 21.49
CA CYS A 183 10.80 10.07 22.86
C CYS A 183 12.02 9.92 23.79
N PRO A 184 12.04 10.54 24.99
CA PRO A 184 13.18 10.44 25.91
C PRO A 184 13.48 9.00 26.38
N MET A 185 12.47 8.13 26.34
CA MET A 185 12.62 6.71 26.69
C MET A 185 12.77 5.81 25.45
N GLY A 186 12.90 6.38 24.25
CA GLY A 186 13.09 5.62 23.01
C GLY A 186 11.84 4.96 22.45
N VAL A 187 10.63 5.19 23.01
CA VAL A 187 9.40 4.61 22.47
C VAL A 187 9.16 5.11 21.04
N ASN A 188 8.96 4.18 20.11
CA ASN A 188 8.63 4.50 18.71
C ASN A 188 7.12 4.77 18.56
N ILE A 189 6.67 5.92 19.09
CA ILE A 189 5.25 6.28 19.20
C ILE A 189 4.51 6.13 17.85
N PRO A 190 4.96 6.74 16.72
CA PRO A 190 4.28 6.59 15.45
C PRO A 190 4.28 5.16 14.92
N GLY A 191 5.38 4.43 15.13
CA GLY A 191 5.49 3.02 14.78
C GLY A 191 4.51 2.14 15.54
N CYS A 192 4.37 2.37 16.85
CA CYS A 192 3.40 1.67 17.69
C CYS A 192 1.96 1.88 17.22
N PHE A 193 1.56 3.12 16.92
CA PHE A 193 0.21 3.41 16.43
C PHE A 193 -0.03 2.87 15.02
N SER A 194 0.97 2.92 14.15
CA SER A 194 0.87 2.30 12.82
C SER A 194 0.65 0.78 12.91
N ALA A 195 1.45 0.10 13.73
CA ALA A 195 1.28 -1.34 13.96
C ALA A 195 -0.08 -1.67 14.59
N TRP A 196 -0.52 -0.89 15.58
CA TRP A 196 -1.80 -1.07 16.26
C TRP A 196 -2.99 -0.90 15.31
N ASN A 197 -2.99 0.16 14.50
CA ASN A 197 -4.01 0.36 13.49
C ASN A 197 -4.05 -0.80 12.49
N THR A 198 -2.90 -1.21 11.95
CA THR A 198 -2.82 -2.33 11.01
C THR A 198 -3.33 -3.64 11.64
N TYR A 199 -2.97 -3.89 12.91
CA TYR A 199 -3.43 -5.06 13.65
C TYR A 199 -4.96 -5.11 13.77
N HIS A 200 -5.59 -4.00 14.15
CA HIS A 200 -7.04 -3.92 14.26
C HIS A 200 -7.76 -3.92 12.91
N MET A 201 -7.22 -3.21 11.92
CA MET A 201 -7.79 -3.15 10.58
C MET A 201 -7.93 -4.55 9.97
N TYR A 202 -6.89 -5.36 10.08
CA TYR A 202 -6.84 -6.67 9.41
C TYR A 202 -7.02 -7.87 10.34
N ARG A 203 -7.05 -7.66 11.65
CA ARG A 203 -7.18 -8.72 12.66
C ARG A 203 -6.22 -9.88 12.41
N ASN A 204 -4.95 -9.55 12.16
CA ASN A 204 -3.93 -10.53 11.82
C ASN A 204 -2.56 -10.12 12.36
N TYR A 205 -2.10 -10.80 13.41
CA TYR A 205 -0.81 -10.51 14.05
C TYR A 205 0.38 -10.71 13.09
N LYS A 206 0.34 -11.71 12.21
CA LYS A 206 1.45 -11.98 11.28
C LYS A 206 1.79 -10.79 10.39
N MET A 207 0.81 -9.95 10.06
CA MET A 207 1.02 -8.76 9.23
C MET A 207 1.86 -7.68 9.92
N VAL A 208 1.85 -7.66 11.25
CA VAL A 208 2.53 -6.62 12.05
C VAL A 208 3.70 -7.18 12.87
N SER A 209 3.86 -8.51 12.93
CA SER A 209 4.90 -9.16 13.76
C SER A 209 6.30 -8.65 13.43
N GLY A 210 6.67 -8.58 12.15
CA GLY A 210 7.96 -8.07 11.73
C GLY A 210 8.19 -6.61 12.10
N GLN A 211 7.16 -5.77 12.01
CA GLN A 211 7.23 -4.38 12.45
C GLN A 211 7.34 -4.29 13.98
N TRP A 212 6.54 -5.06 14.72
CA TRP A 212 6.51 -5.05 16.17
C TRP A 212 7.80 -5.59 16.80
N GLU A 213 8.25 -6.74 16.31
CA GLU A 213 9.38 -7.46 16.90
C GLU A 213 10.74 -6.88 16.48
N ASN A 214 10.88 -6.44 15.22
CA ASN A 214 12.15 -6.00 14.68
C ASN A 214 12.27 -4.47 14.56
N SER A 215 11.30 -3.79 13.91
CA SER A 215 11.42 -2.35 13.64
C SER A 215 11.12 -1.49 14.87
N ILE A 216 10.15 -1.87 15.69
CA ILE A 216 9.85 -1.25 16.98
C ILE A 216 10.80 -1.83 18.04
N GLY A 217 10.85 -3.16 18.10
CA GLY A 217 11.70 -3.93 19.02
C GLY A 217 11.41 -3.62 20.48
N GLU A 218 12.06 -4.33 21.38
CA GLU A 218 11.88 -4.19 22.84
C GLU A 218 12.02 -2.74 23.34
N LYS A 219 12.98 -1.98 22.83
CA LYS A 219 13.25 -0.60 23.26
C LYS A 219 12.21 0.40 22.78
N GLY A 220 11.60 0.15 21.63
CA GLY A 220 10.59 1.02 21.02
C GLY A 220 9.18 0.77 21.54
N GLN A 221 8.93 -0.28 22.33
CA GLN A 221 7.61 -0.67 22.80
C GLN A 221 7.03 0.27 23.86
N PRO A 222 5.68 0.36 23.94
CA PRO A 222 4.98 1.22 24.90
C PRO A 222 5.28 0.94 26.37
N LYS A 223 5.66 -0.29 26.73
CA LYS A 223 6.04 -0.66 28.10
C LYS A 223 7.15 0.20 28.70
N ASN A 224 7.96 0.85 27.85
CA ASN A 224 9.03 1.76 28.28
C ASN A 224 8.55 3.20 28.54
N CYS A 225 7.25 3.49 28.35
CA CYS A 225 6.70 4.82 28.54
C CYS A 225 6.65 5.21 30.03
N ILE A 226 7.30 6.32 30.41
CA ILE A 226 7.25 6.89 31.77
C ILE A 226 6.15 7.96 31.94
N GLU A 227 5.23 8.06 31.02
CA GLU A 227 4.05 8.94 31.04
C GLU A 227 4.39 10.45 31.23
N CYS A 228 5.54 10.91 30.79
CA CYS A 228 5.99 12.30 30.98
C CYS A 228 5.18 13.37 30.22
N GLY A 229 4.29 12.99 29.28
CA GLY A 229 3.37 13.87 28.55
C GLY A 229 4.00 14.77 27.50
N LYS A 230 5.32 14.72 27.23
CA LYS A 230 5.98 15.56 26.22
C LYS A 230 5.40 15.33 24.81
N CYS A 231 5.09 14.08 24.48
CA CYS A 231 4.53 13.68 23.20
C CYS A 231 3.15 14.29 22.93
N GLU A 232 2.27 14.33 23.94
CA GLU A 232 0.93 14.91 23.82
C GLU A 232 0.98 16.43 23.66
N LYS A 233 1.89 17.10 24.37
CA LYS A 233 2.11 18.57 24.21
C LYS A 233 2.58 18.92 22.80
N ALA A 234 3.39 18.05 22.18
CA ALA A 234 3.92 18.25 20.83
C ALA A 234 2.97 17.77 19.72
N CYS A 235 1.92 17.00 20.04
CA CYS A 235 1.03 16.40 19.04
C CYS A 235 0.08 17.44 18.43
N PRO A 236 0.16 17.71 17.11
CA PRO A 236 -0.77 18.63 16.45
C PRO A 236 -2.20 18.04 16.37
N GLN A 237 -2.34 16.71 16.41
CA GLN A 237 -3.62 16.02 16.40
C GLN A 237 -4.28 15.93 17.78
N LYS A 238 -3.62 16.38 18.86
CA LYS A 238 -4.12 16.33 20.25
C LYS A 238 -4.53 14.91 20.71
N LEU A 239 -3.80 13.90 20.25
CA LEU A 239 -4.10 12.49 20.57
C LEU A 239 -3.77 12.18 22.06
N PRO A 240 -4.55 11.32 22.72
CA PRO A 240 -4.28 10.84 24.07
C PRO A 240 -3.19 9.76 24.07
N ILE A 241 -1.96 10.17 23.71
CA ILE A 241 -0.86 9.25 23.36
C ILE A 241 -0.52 8.29 24.51
N ARG A 242 -0.47 8.77 25.75
CA ARG A 242 -0.12 7.93 26.91
C ARG A 242 -1.15 6.84 27.17
N GLU A 243 -2.43 7.19 27.06
CA GLU A 243 -3.53 6.25 27.25
C GLU A 243 -3.54 5.22 26.12
N ASP A 244 -3.43 5.67 24.88
CA ASP A 244 -3.45 4.77 23.73
C ASP A 244 -2.22 3.87 23.67
N LEU A 245 -1.04 4.31 24.11
CA LEU A 245 0.14 3.44 24.25
C LEU A 245 -0.10 2.27 25.23
N LYS A 246 -0.86 2.50 26.31
CA LYS A 246 -1.25 1.41 27.22
C LYS A 246 -2.16 0.38 26.53
N LYS A 247 -3.11 0.85 25.71
CA LYS A 247 -3.99 -0.03 24.92
C LYS A 247 -3.17 -0.82 23.90
N VAL A 248 -2.26 -0.15 23.19
CA VAL A 248 -1.32 -0.82 22.26
C VAL A 248 -0.59 -1.96 22.95
N GLN A 249 0.06 -1.70 24.10
CA GLN A 249 0.79 -2.74 24.82
C GLN A 249 -0.12 -3.92 25.20
N LYS A 250 -1.28 -3.61 25.76
CA LYS A 250 -2.26 -4.63 26.17
C LYS A 250 -2.68 -5.53 24.98
N ASP A 251 -2.99 -4.94 23.84
CA ASP A 251 -3.48 -5.68 22.68
C ASP A 251 -2.38 -6.57 22.07
N PHE A 252 -1.13 -6.07 22.01
CA PHE A 252 0.01 -6.85 21.52
C PHE A 252 0.45 -7.95 22.51
N ASP A 253 0.29 -7.75 23.81
CA ASP A 253 0.54 -8.81 24.82
C ASP A 253 -0.53 -9.89 24.75
N ALA A 254 -1.79 -9.52 24.52
CA ALA A 254 -2.91 -10.45 24.45
C ALA A 254 -2.94 -11.27 23.15
N ARG A 255 -2.47 -10.72 22.02
CA ARG A 255 -2.46 -11.35 20.68
C ARG A 255 -3.80 -12.00 20.30
N VAL A 256 -4.89 -11.25 20.39
CA VAL A 256 -6.26 -11.77 20.21
C VAL A 256 -6.55 -12.25 18.79
N TRP A 257 -5.90 -11.64 17.75
CA TRP A 257 -6.04 -12.01 16.34
C TRP A 257 -4.75 -12.53 15.73
#